data_92edeb178aceffef165bfef63960eab4
#
_entry.id   92edeb178aceffef165bfef63960eab4
#
_cell.length_a   1.000
_cell.length_b   1.000
_cell.length_c   1.000
_cell.angle_alpha   90.00
_cell.angle_beta   90.00
_cell.angle_gamma   90.00
#
_symmetry.space_group_name_H-M   'P 1'
#
loop_
_entity.id
_entity.type
_entity.pdbx_description
1 polymer ?
#
loop_
_entity_poly.entity_id
_entity_poly.type
_entity_poly.pdbx_seq_one_letter_code
_entity_poly.pdbx_strand_id
1 'polypeptide(L)'
;MSSKKRMAAVAVTIAALSLGSIGIASAHDKGAVKTTVLTELVKAGTITQAQADAISKKFDEAKAAMDAKRAAGKGEKDANRAAFEALVSTTIGVDAATIKTRLAAGESLGAIAGAKRDALIAALVAFETKEIDARVTAGTMTAAQATAKKANLTAHVTEHVNAVGGKGFGPKGPKGGKGHGPRN
;
A
#
# COMPACT_ATOMS: atom_id res chain seq x y z
N MET A 1 -12.73 -37.43 40.91
CA MET A 1 -13.01 -38.11 39.61
C MET A 1 -12.20 -37.38 38.53
N SER A 2 -11.17 -38.05 38.04
CA SER A 2 -10.12 -37.46 37.19
C SER A 2 -10.48 -37.63 35.70
N SER A 3 -10.74 -36.52 34.98
CA SER A 3 -11.01 -36.53 33.53
C SER A 3 -9.68 -36.52 32.77
N LYS A 4 -9.21 -37.66 32.33
CA LYS A 4 -8.04 -37.79 31.45
C LYS A 4 -8.38 -37.25 30.05
N LYS A 5 -7.91 -36.05 29.73
CA LYS A 5 -7.93 -35.53 28.37
C LYS A 5 -6.92 -36.33 27.53
N ARG A 6 -7.42 -37.15 26.63
CA ARG A 6 -6.61 -37.88 25.65
C ARG A 6 -6.22 -36.88 24.56
N MET A 7 -4.97 -36.37 24.57
CA MET A 7 -4.36 -35.69 23.43
C MET A 7 -4.00 -36.79 22.40
N ALA A 8 -4.68 -36.80 21.29
CA ALA A 8 -4.28 -37.57 20.12
C ALA A 8 -3.13 -36.79 19.43
N ALA A 9 -1.91 -37.33 19.56
CA ALA A 9 -0.77 -36.85 18.79
C ALA A 9 -0.96 -37.31 17.35
N VAL A 10 -1.23 -36.35 16.44
CA VAL A 10 -1.20 -36.59 15.01
C VAL A 10 0.27 -36.51 14.58
N ALA A 11 0.89 -37.65 14.36
CA ALA A 11 2.20 -37.74 13.72
C ALA A 11 2.03 -37.37 12.24
N VAL A 12 2.48 -36.17 11.86
CA VAL A 12 2.58 -35.78 10.45
C VAL A 12 3.87 -36.37 9.89
N THR A 13 3.78 -37.51 9.25
CA THR A 13 4.85 -38.03 8.40
C THR A 13 4.88 -37.20 7.11
N ILE A 14 5.86 -36.35 6.98
CA ILE A 14 6.14 -35.64 5.71
C ILE A 14 6.81 -36.66 4.79
N ALA A 15 6.02 -37.33 3.96
CA ALA A 15 6.55 -38.04 2.81
C ALA A 15 7.06 -37.00 1.82
N ALA A 16 8.36 -37.05 1.48
CA ALA A 16 8.96 -36.21 0.45
C ALA A 16 8.30 -36.53 -0.90
N LEU A 17 7.33 -35.73 -1.28
CA LEU A 17 6.76 -35.73 -2.61
C LEU A 17 7.76 -35.09 -3.56
N SER A 18 8.37 -35.92 -4.43
CA SER A 18 9.03 -35.44 -5.63
C SER A 18 7.97 -34.76 -6.50
N LEU A 19 7.86 -33.45 -6.38
CA LEU A 19 7.05 -32.62 -7.27
C LEU A 19 7.68 -32.70 -8.66
N GLY A 20 7.18 -33.63 -9.48
CA GLY A 20 7.37 -33.61 -10.91
C GLY A 20 7.01 -32.22 -11.42
N SER A 21 7.84 -31.65 -12.26
CA SER A 21 7.73 -30.31 -12.85
C SER A 21 6.31 -30.04 -13.37
N ILE A 22 5.46 -29.48 -12.52
CA ILE A 22 4.21 -28.87 -12.97
C ILE A 22 4.63 -27.56 -13.61
N GLY A 23 4.56 -27.51 -14.95
CA GLY A 23 4.78 -26.29 -15.71
C GLY A 23 3.81 -25.21 -15.24
N ILE A 24 4.28 -24.33 -14.36
CA ILE A 24 3.57 -23.12 -13.95
C ILE A 24 3.76 -22.08 -15.06
N ALA A 25 3.09 -22.30 -16.18
CA ALA A 25 2.91 -21.28 -17.18
C ALA A 25 1.71 -20.42 -16.74
N SER A 26 1.98 -19.16 -16.46
CA SER A 26 1.05 -18.07 -16.21
C SER A 26 0.73 -17.77 -14.73
N ALA A 27 1.52 -16.87 -14.15
CA ALA A 27 1.36 -16.31 -12.81
C ALA A 27 0.15 -15.35 -12.64
N HIS A 28 -0.93 -15.50 -13.41
CA HIS A 28 -2.07 -14.58 -13.36
C HIS A 28 -3.27 -15.10 -12.59
N ASP A 29 -3.36 -16.39 -12.28
CA ASP A 29 -4.48 -16.95 -11.53
C ASP A 29 -4.05 -17.67 -10.25
N LYS A 30 -3.83 -16.88 -9.20
CA LYS A 30 -3.52 -17.41 -7.85
C LYS A 30 -4.64 -18.28 -7.29
N GLY A 31 -5.86 -18.15 -7.79
CA GLY A 31 -7.01 -18.95 -7.42
C GLY A 31 -6.91 -20.37 -7.97
N ALA A 32 -6.55 -20.49 -9.25
CA ALA A 32 -6.38 -21.80 -9.91
C ALA A 32 -5.26 -22.63 -9.26
N VAL A 33 -4.13 -22.01 -8.95
CA VAL A 33 -3.00 -22.67 -8.26
C VAL A 33 -3.43 -23.22 -6.90
N LYS A 34 -4.16 -22.43 -6.10
CA LYS A 34 -4.70 -22.88 -4.79
C LYS A 34 -5.56 -24.14 -4.95
N THR A 35 -6.52 -24.09 -5.87
CA THR A 35 -7.45 -25.19 -6.11
C THR A 35 -6.73 -26.45 -6.57
N THR A 36 -5.79 -26.32 -7.51
CA THR A 36 -5.00 -27.45 -8.01
C THR A 36 -4.21 -28.13 -6.90
N VAL A 37 -3.48 -27.35 -6.09
CA VAL A 37 -2.67 -27.88 -4.98
C VAL A 37 -3.55 -28.61 -3.95
N LEU A 38 -4.68 -28.03 -3.55
CA LEU A 38 -5.59 -28.67 -2.60
C LEU A 38 -6.18 -29.97 -3.17
N THR A 39 -6.54 -29.98 -4.45
CA THR A 39 -7.05 -31.18 -5.12
C THR A 39 -6.02 -32.30 -5.15
N GLU A 40 -4.76 -31.99 -5.47
CA GLU A 40 -3.68 -32.98 -5.47
C GLU A 40 -3.38 -33.53 -4.07
N LEU A 41 -3.43 -32.70 -3.03
CA LEU A 41 -3.27 -33.13 -1.65
C LEU A 41 -4.39 -34.07 -1.18
N VAL A 42 -5.63 -33.83 -1.62
CA VAL A 42 -6.76 -34.72 -1.36
C VAL A 42 -6.60 -36.04 -2.10
N LYS A 43 -6.23 -36.02 -3.39
CA LYS A 43 -5.95 -37.24 -4.18
C LYS A 43 -4.82 -38.08 -3.57
N ALA A 44 -3.78 -37.42 -3.06
CA ALA A 44 -2.67 -38.08 -2.39
C ALA A 44 -3.05 -38.62 -0.98
N GLY A 45 -4.26 -38.37 -0.50
CA GLY A 45 -4.68 -38.76 0.84
C GLY A 45 -3.99 -38.01 1.98
N THR A 46 -3.25 -36.94 1.67
CA THR A 46 -2.53 -36.11 2.65
C THR A 46 -3.49 -35.29 3.50
N ILE A 47 -4.58 -34.81 2.90
CA ILE A 47 -5.67 -34.10 3.55
C ILE A 47 -7.01 -34.65 3.11
N THR A 48 -8.05 -34.51 3.94
CA THR A 48 -9.42 -34.84 3.57
C THR A 48 -10.05 -33.71 2.75
N GLN A 49 -11.12 -34.00 2.02
CA GLN A 49 -11.89 -32.98 1.30
C GLN A 49 -12.39 -31.88 2.24
N ALA A 50 -12.89 -32.24 3.44
CA ALA A 50 -13.34 -31.29 4.45
C ALA A 50 -12.21 -30.34 4.92
N GLN A 51 -10.98 -30.84 5.02
CA GLN A 51 -9.82 -30.00 5.35
C GLN A 51 -9.44 -29.09 4.18
N ALA A 52 -9.51 -29.58 2.95
CA ALA A 52 -9.27 -28.74 1.75
C ALA A 52 -10.28 -27.60 1.65
N ASP A 53 -11.55 -27.88 1.90
CA ASP A 53 -12.64 -26.89 1.88
C ASP A 53 -12.44 -25.84 3.00
N ALA A 54 -12.08 -26.29 4.21
CA ALA A 54 -11.79 -25.37 5.33
C ALA A 54 -10.58 -24.47 5.04
N ILE A 55 -9.52 -25.00 4.44
CA ILE A 55 -8.35 -24.22 4.01
C ILE A 55 -8.77 -23.23 2.94
N SER A 56 -9.50 -23.66 1.91
CA SER A 56 -10.00 -22.79 0.84
C SER A 56 -10.80 -21.62 1.42
N LYS A 57 -11.76 -21.91 2.30
CA LYS A 57 -12.58 -20.89 2.95
C LYS A 57 -11.71 -19.88 3.73
N LYS A 58 -10.69 -20.32 4.47
CA LYS A 58 -9.78 -19.42 5.20
C LYS A 58 -8.96 -18.53 4.29
N PHE A 59 -8.52 -19.05 3.15
CA PHE A 59 -7.85 -18.22 2.14
C PHE A 59 -8.79 -17.17 1.55
N ASP A 60 -10.03 -17.51 1.28
CA ASP A 60 -11.00 -16.58 0.70
C ASP A 60 -11.40 -15.50 1.72
N GLU A 61 -11.59 -15.86 3.01
CA GLU A 61 -11.79 -14.91 4.11
C GLU A 61 -10.59 -13.95 4.24
N ALA A 62 -9.37 -14.48 4.25
CA ALA A 62 -8.15 -13.67 4.34
C ALA A 62 -7.99 -12.74 3.13
N LYS A 63 -8.30 -13.23 1.92
CA LYS A 63 -8.29 -12.42 0.71
C LYS A 63 -9.30 -11.29 0.78
N ALA A 64 -10.55 -11.57 1.17
CA ALA A 64 -11.59 -10.56 1.33
C ALA A 64 -11.20 -9.48 2.35
N ALA A 65 -10.62 -9.88 3.50
CA ALA A 65 -10.10 -8.93 4.49
C ALA A 65 -8.97 -8.05 3.95
N MET A 66 -8.05 -8.62 3.18
CA MET A 66 -6.98 -7.86 2.53
C MET A 66 -7.51 -6.90 1.46
N ASP A 67 -8.48 -7.32 0.67
CA ASP A 67 -9.09 -6.49 -0.38
C ASP A 67 -9.89 -5.33 0.27
N ALA A 68 -10.63 -5.57 1.34
CA ALA A 68 -11.31 -4.54 2.13
C ALA A 68 -10.31 -3.52 2.73
N LYS A 69 -9.21 -4.01 3.33
CA LYS A 69 -8.14 -3.14 3.86
C LYS A 69 -7.48 -2.29 2.76
N ARG A 70 -7.28 -2.87 1.58
CA ARG A 70 -6.73 -2.15 0.42
C ARG A 70 -7.70 -1.09 -0.10
N ALA A 71 -8.99 -1.40 -0.17
CA ALA A 71 -10.03 -0.44 -0.58
C ALA A 71 -10.14 0.72 0.41
N ALA A 72 -10.14 0.45 1.72
CA ALA A 72 -10.13 1.48 2.76
C ALA A 72 -8.89 2.38 2.66
N GLY A 73 -7.69 1.80 2.52
CA GLY A 73 -6.45 2.57 2.36
C GLY A 73 -6.38 3.35 1.05
N LYS A 74 -7.10 2.91 -0.01
CA LYS A 74 -7.26 3.71 -1.23
C LYS A 74 -8.17 4.92 -0.96
N GLY A 75 -9.30 4.70 -0.30
CA GLY A 75 -10.25 5.78 0.04
C GLY A 75 -9.58 6.88 0.89
N GLU A 76 -8.80 6.50 1.90
CA GLU A 76 -8.03 7.45 2.72
C GLU A 76 -7.03 8.27 1.89
N LYS A 77 -6.31 7.63 0.97
CA LYS A 77 -5.35 8.32 0.09
C LYS A 77 -6.04 9.29 -0.87
N ASP A 78 -7.18 8.89 -1.42
CA ASP A 78 -7.95 9.74 -2.33
C ASP A 78 -8.54 10.95 -1.56
N ALA A 79 -9.03 10.75 -0.33
CA ALA A 79 -9.50 11.83 0.54
C ALA A 79 -8.38 12.80 0.94
N ASN A 80 -7.21 12.29 1.34
CA ASN A 80 -6.05 13.11 1.68
C ASN A 80 -5.55 13.91 0.48
N ARG A 81 -5.57 13.32 -0.70
CA ARG A 81 -5.21 14.01 -1.94
C ARG A 81 -6.18 15.15 -2.24
N ALA A 82 -7.48 14.91 -2.13
CA ALA A 82 -8.49 15.94 -2.35
C ALA A 82 -8.34 17.08 -1.33
N ALA A 83 -8.10 16.76 -0.05
CA ALA A 83 -7.86 17.74 0.99
C ALA A 83 -6.60 18.58 0.74
N PHE A 84 -5.52 17.93 0.28
CA PHE A 84 -4.29 18.60 -0.13
C PHE A 84 -4.52 19.55 -1.32
N GLU A 85 -5.18 19.09 -2.38
CA GLU A 85 -5.48 19.90 -3.57
C GLU A 85 -6.35 21.12 -3.21
N ALA A 86 -7.36 20.95 -2.34
CA ALA A 86 -8.19 22.01 -1.83
C ALA A 86 -7.39 23.01 -0.97
N LEU A 87 -6.52 22.54 -0.08
CA LEU A 87 -5.67 23.38 0.75
C LEU A 87 -4.77 24.26 -0.12
N VAL A 88 -4.09 23.67 -1.09
CA VAL A 88 -3.20 24.38 -2.02
C VAL A 88 -3.99 25.44 -2.79
N SER A 89 -5.08 25.06 -3.43
CA SER A 89 -5.93 25.94 -4.22
C SER A 89 -6.47 27.14 -3.41
N THR A 90 -6.95 26.88 -2.20
CA THR A 90 -7.46 27.91 -1.29
C THR A 90 -6.35 28.85 -0.83
N THR A 91 -5.16 28.31 -0.48
CA THR A 91 -4.05 29.11 0.05
C THR A 91 -3.49 30.05 -1.02
N ILE A 92 -3.27 29.57 -2.22
CA ILE A 92 -2.72 30.41 -3.32
C ILE A 92 -3.81 31.19 -4.04
N GLY A 93 -5.08 30.79 -3.95
CA GLY A 93 -6.20 31.47 -4.65
C GLY A 93 -6.21 31.19 -6.15
N VAL A 94 -5.71 30.05 -6.58
CA VAL A 94 -5.71 29.55 -7.96
C VAL A 94 -6.43 28.21 -8.00
N ASP A 95 -7.26 28.01 -9.00
CA ASP A 95 -8.02 26.76 -9.11
C ASP A 95 -7.10 25.56 -9.41
N ALA A 96 -7.54 24.38 -8.96
CA ALA A 96 -6.73 23.14 -9.03
C ALA A 96 -6.40 22.73 -10.47
N ALA A 97 -7.26 23.01 -11.45
CA ALA A 97 -7.02 22.67 -12.85
C ALA A 97 -5.90 23.53 -13.43
N THR A 98 -5.92 24.83 -13.16
CA THR A 98 -4.87 25.78 -13.55
C THR A 98 -3.54 25.41 -12.90
N ILE A 99 -3.53 25.09 -11.58
CA ILE A 99 -2.32 24.62 -10.89
C ILE A 99 -1.75 23.38 -11.58
N LYS A 100 -2.58 22.40 -11.88
CA LYS A 100 -2.18 21.16 -12.56
C LYS A 100 -1.58 21.42 -13.93
N THR A 101 -2.18 22.32 -14.70
CA THR A 101 -1.70 22.71 -16.05
C THR A 101 -0.32 23.37 -15.96
N ARG A 102 -0.12 24.30 -15.02
CA ARG A 102 1.16 24.99 -14.82
C ARG A 102 2.27 24.06 -14.31
N LEU A 103 1.94 23.14 -13.40
CA LEU A 103 2.86 22.09 -12.97
C LEU A 103 3.25 21.15 -14.12
N ALA A 104 2.30 20.80 -14.99
CA ALA A 104 2.57 20.00 -16.19
C ALA A 104 3.46 20.73 -17.20
N ALA A 105 3.37 22.07 -17.26
CA ALA A 105 4.24 22.92 -18.06
C ALA A 105 5.65 23.07 -17.46
N GLY A 106 5.92 22.46 -16.31
CA GLY A 106 7.24 22.45 -15.67
C GLY A 106 7.46 23.54 -14.63
N GLU A 107 6.44 24.31 -14.26
CA GLU A 107 6.55 25.27 -13.17
C GLU A 107 6.61 24.54 -11.81
N SER A 108 7.26 25.17 -10.82
CA SER A 108 7.18 24.70 -9.42
C SER A 108 5.93 25.25 -8.74
N LEU A 109 5.46 24.55 -7.71
CA LEU A 109 4.33 25.01 -6.91
C LEU A 109 4.64 26.35 -6.23
N GLY A 110 5.91 26.56 -5.82
CA GLY A 110 6.39 27.83 -5.27
C GLY A 110 6.33 28.99 -6.27
N ALA A 111 6.66 28.76 -7.54
CA ALA A 111 6.50 29.74 -8.59
C ALA A 111 5.03 30.08 -8.85
N ILE A 112 4.15 29.09 -8.82
CA ILE A 112 2.70 29.27 -8.97
C ILE A 112 2.14 30.09 -7.80
N ALA A 113 2.59 29.83 -6.57
CA ALA A 113 2.16 30.53 -5.37
C ALA A 113 2.64 32.00 -5.32
N GLY A 114 3.77 32.31 -5.94
CA GLY A 114 4.32 33.66 -5.95
C GLY A 114 4.51 34.24 -4.55
N ALA A 115 3.92 35.41 -4.27
CA ALA A 115 3.99 36.04 -2.96
C ALA A 115 3.35 35.22 -1.83
N LYS A 116 2.51 34.26 -2.13
CA LYS A 116 1.86 33.37 -1.14
C LYS A 116 2.67 32.10 -0.83
N ARG A 117 3.89 31.97 -1.36
CA ARG A 117 4.73 30.78 -1.20
C ARG A 117 4.98 30.40 0.27
N ASP A 118 5.31 31.37 1.10
CA ASP A 118 5.64 31.10 2.51
C ASP A 118 4.38 30.71 3.31
N ALA A 119 3.22 31.32 2.99
CA ALA A 119 1.94 30.94 3.54
C ALA A 119 1.55 29.51 3.11
N LEU A 120 1.84 29.13 1.86
CA LEU A 120 1.63 27.80 1.35
C LEU A 120 2.52 26.76 2.10
N ILE A 121 3.79 27.06 2.28
CA ILE A 121 4.72 26.18 3.03
C ILE A 121 4.20 25.98 4.44
N ALA A 122 3.81 27.04 5.15
CA ALA A 122 3.26 26.95 6.49
C ALA A 122 1.98 26.11 6.56
N ALA A 123 1.06 26.28 5.62
CA ALA A 123 -0.17 25.53 5.53
C ALA A 123 0.07 24.03 5.26
N LEU A 124 1.02 23.71 4.38
CA LEU A 124 1.40 22.34 4.07
C LEU A 124 2.11 21.66 5.26
N VAL A 125 3.00 22.36 5.96
CA VAL A 125 3.63 21.85 7.19
C VAL A 125 2.59 21.53 8.26
N ALA A 126 1.60 22.39 8.44
CA ALA A 126 0.51 22.18 9.39
C ALA A 126 -0.35 20.96 8.97
N PHE A 127 -0.67 20.82 7.70
CA PHE A 127 -1.42 19.69 7.15
C PHE A 127 -0.68 18.37 7.36
N GLU A 128 0.59 18.29 6.96
CA GLU A 128 1.38 17.06 7.14
C GLU A 128 1.65 16.73 8.61
N THR A 129 1.79 17.74 9.48
CA THR A 129 1.90 17.54 10.93
C THR A 129 0.67 16.84 11.47
N LYS A 130 -0.53 17.31 11.08
CA LYS A 130 -1.81 16.69 11.45
C LYS A 130 -1.91 15.24 10.97
N GLU A 131 -1.48 14.97 9.73
CA GLU A 131 -1.46 13.61 9.17
C GLU A 131 -0.50 12.68 9.94
N ILE A 132 0.67 13.18 10.33
CA ILE A 132 1.62 12.44 11.15
C ILE A 132 1.00 12.10 12.51
N ASP A 133 0.34 13.07 13.17
CA ASP A 133 -0.32 12.86 14.47
C ASP A 133 -1.47 11.88 14.38
N ALA A 134 -2.29 11.96 13.33
CA ALA A 134 -3.34 10.99 13.07
C ALA A 134 -2.81 9.56 12.93
N ARG A 135 -1.65 9.37 12.29
CA ARG A 135 -1.00 8.06 12.17
C ARG A 135 -0.47 7.52 13.49
N VAL A 136 0.00 8.39 14.38
CA VAL A 136 0.39 8.00 15.75
C VAL A 136 -0.83 7.55 16.53
N THR A 137 -1.92 8.33 16.47
CA THR A 137 -3.20 7.99 17.13
C THR A 137 -3.77 6.66 16.62
N ALA A 138 -3.68 6.41 15.31
CA ALA A 138 -4.11 5.16 14.68
C ALA A 138 -3.15 3.97 14.95
N GLY A 139 -2.03 4.18 15.65
CA GLY A 139 -1.03 3.13 15.93
C GLY A 139 -0.25 2.65 14.72
N THR A 140 -0.33 3.36 13.58
CA THR A 140 0.41 3.03 12.33
C THR A 140 1.79 3.67 12.27
N MET A 141 2.11 4.55 13.23
CA MET A 141 3.41 5.20 13.40
C MET A 141 3.73 5.33 14.89
N THR A 142 4.99 5.13 15.28
CA THR A 142 5.42 5.36 16.66
C THR A 142 5.69 6.84 16.92
N ALA A 143 5.63 7.28 18.18
CA ALA A 143 5.92 8.65 18.56
C ALA A 143 7.36 9.07 18.18
N ALA A 144 8.33 8.16 18.31
CA ALA A 144 9.72 8.42 17.91
C ALA A 144 9.85 8.65 16.40
N GLN A 145 9.14 7.85 15.57
CA GLN A 145 9.10 8.04 14.13
C GLN A 145 8.44 9.38 13.75
N ALA A 146 7.37 9.76 14.45
CA ALA A 146 6.70 11.04 14.23
C ALA A 146 7.62 12.22 14.56
N THR A 147 8.33 12.18 15.70
CA THR A 147 9.32 13.21 16.08
C THR A 147 10.40 13.36 15.02
N ALA A 148 10.98 12.26 14.56
CA ALA A 148 12.02 12.28 13.52
C ALA A 148 11.51 12.85 12.18
N LYS A 149 10.27 12.55 11.79
CA LYS A 149 9.64 13.12 10.58
C LYS A 149 9.38 14.63 10.72
N LYS A 150 8.83 15.06 11.85
CA LYS A 150 8.52 16.47 12.11
C LYS A 150 9.77 17.34 12.15
N ALA A 151 10.91 16.82 12.65
CA ALA A 151 12.18 17.56 12.74
C ALA A 151 12.64 18.13 11.38
N ASN A 152 12.40 17.42 10.28
CA ASN A 152 12.83 17.84 8.94
C ASN A 152 11.66 18.29 8.04
N LEU A 153 10.45 18.37 8.58
CA LEU A 153 9.24 18.54 7.79
C LEU A 153 9.25 19.85 7.01
N THR A 154 9.60 20.96 7.64
CA THR A 154 9.64 22.28 7.00
C THR A 154 10.64 22.30 5.83
N ALA A 155 11.83 21.75 6.04
CA ALA A 155 12.85 21.68 4.98
C ALA A 155 12.36 20.84 3.81
N HIS A 156 11.77 19.67 4.10
CA HIS A 156 11.22 18.77 3.12
C HIS A 156 10.09 19.42 2.31
N VAL A 157 9.11 20.04 2.97
CA VAL A 157 8.01 20.75 2.31
C VAL A 157 8.55 21.90 1.46
N THR A 158 9.52 22.66 1.95
CA THR A 158 10.12 23.77 1.20
C THR A 158 10.81 23.29 -0.08
N GLU A 159 11.56 22.19 0.01
CA GLU A 159 12.19 21.56 -1.15
C GLU A 159 11.14 21.13 -2.20
N HIS A 160 10.08 20.45 -1.75
CA HIS A 160 9.03 19.99 -2.64
C HIS A 160 8.24 21.12 -3.28
N VAL A 161 7.93 22.19 -2.55
CA VAL A 161 7.25 23.38 -3.08
C VAL A 161 8.08 24.04 -4.18
N ASN A 162 9.41 24.05 -4.05
CA ASN A 162 10.31 24.67 -5.02
C ASN A 162 10.75 23.71 -6.15
N ALA A 163 10.45 22.41 -6.05
CA ALA A 163 10.84 21.44 -7.07
C ALA A 163 10.12 21.67 -8.40
N VAL A 164 10.88 21.71 -9.48
CA VAL A 164 10.36 21.86 -10.85
C VAL A 164 9.74 20.55 -11.34
N GLY A 165 8.64 20.66 -12.08
CA GLY A 165 8.00 19.52 -12.75
C GLY A 165 7.17 18.63 -11.83
N GLY A 166 6.66 19.14 -10.72
CA GLY A 166 5.68 18.44 -9.88
C GLY A 166 6.15 17.11 -9.28
N LYS A 167 7.46 16.85 -9.27
CA LYS A 167 8.04 15.56 -8.80
C LYS A 167 7.81 15.24 -7.33
N GLY A 168 7.17 16.13 -6.59
CA GLY A 168 6.95 15.98 -5.14
C GLY A 168 5.51 15.72 -4.70
N PHE A 169 4.52 16.18 -5.45
CA PHE A 169 3.11 16.22 -4.99
C PHE A 169 2.12 15.39 -5.83
N GLY A 170 2.60 14.61 -6.79
CA GLY A 170 1.77 13.61 -7.48
C GLY A 170 1.88 12.23 -6.83
N PRO A 171 0.83 11.37 -6.93
CA PRO A 171 1.02 9.97 -6.64
C PRO A 171 2.17 9.49 -7.53
N LYS A 172 3.20 8.86 -6.91
CA LYS A 172 4.25 8.19 -7.68
C LYS A 172 3.56 7.32 -8.71
N GLY A 173 3.63 7.73 -9.99
CA GLY A 173 3.18 6.91 -11.09
C GLY A 173 3.80 5.53 -10.97
N PRO A 174 3.22 4.49 -11.58
CA PRO A 174 3.79 3.16 -11.54
C PRO A 174 5.26 3.29 -11.95
N LYS A 175 6.17 2.84 -11.07
CA LYS A 175 7.61 2.78 -11.37
C LYS A 175 7.71 2.05 -12.71
N GLY A 176 8.11 2.79 -13.75
CA GLY A 176 8.36 2.24 -15.05
C GLY A 176 9.27 1.03 -14.86
N GLY A 177 8.77 -0.16 -15.23
CA GLY A 177 9.52 -1.39 -15.13
C GLY A 177 10.84 -1.18 -15.82
N LYS A 178 11.95 -1.40 -15.12
CA LYS A 178 13.27 -1.48 -15.73
C LYS A 178 13.17 -2.61 -16.78
N GLY A 179 13.08 -2.21 -18.04
CA GLY A 179 13.15 -3.13 -19.14
C GLY A 179 14.43 -3.95 -19.00
N HIS A 180 14.29 -5.26 -18.80
CA HIS A 180 15.38 -6.20 -18.99
C HIS A 180 15.65 -6.19 -20.48
N GLY A 181 16.68 -5.47 -20.89
CA GLY A 181 17.23 -5.59 -22.22
C GLY A 181 17.71 -7.03 -22.46
N PRO A 182 17.63 -7.53 -23.71
CA PRO A 182 18.12 -8.85 -24.03
C PRO A 182 19.63 -8.91 -23.77
N ARG A 183 20.07 -9.93 -23.02
CA ARG A 183 21.48 -10.30 -22.91
C ARG A 183 21.83 -11.10 -24.17
N ASN A 184 22.70 -10.54 -25.00
CA ASN A 184 23.45 -11.28 -26.01
C ASN A 184 24.48 -12.18 -25.32
#